data_6061e6ff36cb1f4b0761f39d821c87fe
#
_entry.id   6061e6ff36cb1f4b0761f39d821c87fe
#
_cell.length_a   1.000
_cell.length_b   1.000
_cell.length_c   1.000
_cell.angle_alpha   90.00
_cell.angle_beta   90.00
_cell.angle_gamma   90.00
#
_symmetry.space_group_name_H-M   'P 1'
#
loop_
_entity.id
_entity.type
_entity.pdbx_description
1 polymer ?
#
loop_
_entity_poly.entity_id
_entity_poly.type
_entity_poly.pdbx_seq_one_letter_code
_entity_poly.pdbx_strand_id
1 'polypeptide(L)'
;MKIEQPSFEIWPQEEGINGVYKQIERAGRVCYKSEKNASEDSAKPFVERMIAADHTAMLEHGTVYLKGAVENLVNRYANNRFSRIHVKDGVAYVTTNLRVVAENKWMEDLECFCEPTFYHEQRITVHFTTQVGVTREFNRHRANSMAEQSTRYCNYSKDKFGGEIAINLPEWIKKEADCQKIYQELNHNLLKQLCQELVIEKDQQAWSAVDNWLFANLASEYAYLNLISLGRKPQEARVVLPLDINTELVHTAFVSDWKHFFDLRALGTTGAPHPDAKAIAAPLFEEFKRLKFL
;
A
#
# COMPACT_ATOMS: atom_id res chain seq x y z
N MET A 1 -15.27 -14.91 7.20
CA MET A 1 -13.95 -14.71 6.54
C MET A 1 -14.13 -14.83 5.05
N LYS A 2 -13.58 -13.92 4.26
CA LYS A 2 -13.61 -13.95 2.79
C LYS A 2 -12.20 -14.03 2.19
N ILE A 3 -12.11 -14.55 0.97
CA ILE A 3 -10.87 -14.59 0.20
C ILE A 3 -10.86 -13.42 -0.77
N GLU A 4 -9.82 -12.59 -0.70
CA GLU A 4 -9.53 -11.53 -1.67
C GLU A 4 -8.37 -11.93 -2.57
N GLN A 5 -8.44 -11.56 -3.85
CA GLN A 5 -7.33 -11.78 -4.77
C GLN A 5 -6.38 -10.58 -4.72
N PRO A 6 -5.06 -10.81 -4.62
CA PRO A 6 -4.09 -9.74 -4.74
C PRO A 6 -4.20 -9.04 -6.09
N SER A 7 -4.11 -7.72 -6.08
CA SER A 7 -4.20 -6.89 -7.28
C SER A 7 -3.40 -5.61 -7.15
N PHE A 8 -3.19 -4.92 -8.26
CA PHE A 8 -2.61 -3.59 -8.29
C PHE A 8 -3.35 -2.69 -9.28
N GLU A 9 -3.29 -1.40 -9.04
CA GLU A 9 -3.78 -0.36 -9.93
C GLU A 9 -2.76 0.77 -9.99
N ILE A 10 -2.37 1.20 -11.19
CA ILE A 10 -1.53 2.39 -11.37
C ILE A 10 -2.43 3.61 -11.29
N TRP A 11 -2.10 4.53 -10.39
CA TRP A 11 -2.86 5.75 -10.16
C TRP A 11 -2.17 6.95 -10.80
N PRO A 12 -2.59 7.39 -12.00
CA PRO A 12 -2.08 8.62 -12.57
C PRO A 12 -2.49 9.81 -11.70
N GLN A 13 -1.57 10.74 -11.50
CA GLN A 13 -1.88 12.03 -10.89
C GLN A 13 -2.52 12.92 -11.93
N GLU A 14 -3.65 13.56 -11.59
CA GLU A 14 -4.30 14.55 -12.44
C GLU A 14 -3.42 15.81 -12.58
N GLU A 15 -3.65 16.58 -13.64
CA GLU A 15 -2.93 17.82 -13.94
C GLU A 15 -3.23 18.92 -12.91
N GLY A 16 -2.29 19.86 -12.79
CA GLY A 16 -2.39 21.02 -11.92
C GLY A 16 -2.17 20.72 -10.44
N ILE A 17 -2.08 21.78 -9.66
CA ILE A 17 -1.87 21.67 -8.20
C ILE A 17 -3.05 20.97 -7.49
N ASN A 18 -4.26 21.09 -8.06
CA ASN A 18 -5.41 20.37 -7.52
C ASN A 18 -5.27 18.85 -7.72
N GLY A 19 -4.66 18.43 -8.83
CA GLY A 19 -4.31 17.01 -9.05
C GLY A 19 -3.32 16.49 -8.01
N VAL A 20 -2.34 17.29 -7.61
CA VAL A 20 -1.44 16.98 -6.49
C VAL A 20 -2.24 16.75 -5.20
N TYR A 21 -3.19 17.64 -4.88
CA TYR A 21 -4.01 17.55 -3.67
C TYR A 21 -4.94 16.32 -3.70
N LYS A 22 -5.56 16.03 -4.82
CA LYS A 22 -6.41 14.85 -5.01
C LYS A 22 -5.63 13.55 -4.82
N GLN A 23 -4.40 13.48 -5.33
CA GLN A 23 -3.53 12.32 -5.17
C GLN A 23 -3.17 12.08 -3.70
N ILE A 24 -2.86 13.14 -2.95
CA ILE A 24 -2.61 13.08 -1.51
C ILE A 24 -3.84 12.61 -0.75
N GLU A 25 -5.00 13.20 -1.04
CA GLU A 25 -6.25 12.79 -0.40
C GLU A 25 -6.58 11.33 -0.68
N ARG A 26 -6.47 10.90 -1.95
CA ARG A 26 -6.71 9.51 -2.36
C ARG A 26 -5.84 8.54 -1.55
N ALA A 27 -4.53 8.80 -1.45
CA ALA A 27 -3.61 7.99 -0.66
C ALA A 27 -3.94 8.01 0.83
N GLY A 28 -4.20 9.20 1.40
CA GLY A 28 -4.50 9.34 2.82
C GLY A 28 -5.80 8.66 3.25
N ARG A 29 -6.80 8.60 2.36
CA ARG A 29 -8.08 7.94 2.66
C ARG A 29 -7.99 6.42 2.72
N VAL A 30 -7.05 5.80 2.01
CA VAL A 30 -6.75 4.36 2.12
C VAL A 30 -6.41 3.98 3.57
N CYS A 31 -5.61 4.79 4.25
CA CYS A 31 -5.20 4.51 5.64
C CYS A 31 -6.37 4.31 6.60
N TYR A 32 -7.51 4.96 6.35
CA TYR A 32 -8.70 4.92 7.21
C TYR A 32 -9.90 4.23 6.56
N LYS A 33 -9.74 3.71 5.34
CA LYS A 33 -10.85 3.17 4.54
C LYS A 33 -12.01 4.18 4.48
N SER A 34 -11.72 5.39 4.02
CA SER A 34 -12.64 6.54 4.04
C SER A 34 -12.81 7.19 2.66
N GLU A 35 -12.63 6.44 1.59
CA GLU A 35 -12.69 6.89 0.19
C GLU A 35 -14.07 7.50 -0.13
N LYS A 36 -15.14 6.97 0.49
CA LYS A 36 -16.51 7.48 0.32
C LYS A 36 -16.70 8.94 0.80
N ASN A 37 -15.75 9.47 1.57
CA ASN A 37 -15.79 10.85 2.06
C ASN A 37 -15.07 11.83 1.09
N ALA A 38 -14.51 11.34 -0.01
CA ALA A 38 -13.96 12.20 -1.05
C ALA A 38 -15.07 12.88 -1.84
N SER A 39 -14.90 14.16 -2.15
CA SER A 39 -15.77 14.96 -3.00
C SER A 39 -14.93 15.85 -3.90
N GLU A 40 -15.56 16.53 -4.85
CA GLU A 40 -14.86 17.40 -5.81
C GLU A 40 -14.00 18.46 -5.12
N ASP A 41 -14.48 19.02 -4.01
CA ASP A 41 -13.82 20.11 -3.28
C ASP A 41 -13.10 19.68 -2.01
N SER A 42 -13.02 18.37 -1.70
CA SER A 42 -12.49 17.90 -0.41
C SER A 42 -10.96 17.86 -0.35
N ALA A 43 -10.25 17.79 -1.48
CA ALA A 43 -8.82 17.55 -1.55
C ALA A 43 -7.99 18.70 -0.93
N LYS A 44 -8.26 19.95 -1.31
CA LYS A 44 -7.52 21.10 -0.78
C LYS A 44 -7.71 21.26 0.73
N PRO A 45 -8.92 21.26 1.30
CA PRO A 45 -9.11 21.29 2.76
C PRO A 45 -8.48 20.07 3.48
N PHE A 46 -8.42 18.90 2.83
CA PHE A 46 -7.75 17.72 3.39
C PHE A 46 -6.25 17.97 3.55
N VAL A 47 -5.59 18.46 2.50
CA VAL A 47 -4.14 18.78 2.50
C VAL A 47 -3.81 19.89 3.50
N GLU A 48 -4.60 20.97 3.52
CA GLU A 48 -4.42 22.09 4.46
C GLU A 48 -4.49 21.64 5.93
N ARG A 49 -5.43 20.73 6.27
CA ARG A 49 -5.48 20.13 7.61
C ARG A 49 -4.26 19.26 7.93
N MET A 50 -3.73 18.51 6.95
CA MET A 50 -2.52 17.69 7.15
C MET A 50 -1.32 18.59 7.46
N ILE A 51 -1.17 19.70 6.73
CA ILE A 51 -0.09 20.67 6.95
C ILE A 51 -0.25 21.34 8.32
N ALA A 52 -1.46 21.82 8.65
CA ALA A 52 -1.73 22.52 9.92
C ALA A 52 -1.55 21.63 11.15
N ALA A 53 -1.79 20.31 11.01
CA ALA A 53 -1.63 19.33 12.08
C ALA A 53 -0.23 18.68 12.13
N ASP A 54 0.68 19.09 11.27
CA ASP A 54 2.03 18.49 11.09
C ASP A 54 1.99 16.98 10.77
N HIS A 55 0.89 16.52 10.15
CA HIS A 55 0.71 15.15 9.68
C HIS A 55 1.12 15.01 8.21
N THR A 56 2.38 15.32 7.91
CA THR A 56 2.90 15.54 6.57
C THR A 56 3.19 14.27 5.78
N ALA A 57 3.17 13.08 6.39
CA ALA A 57 3.52 11.83 5.72
C ALA A 57 2.73 11.58 4.42
N MET A 58 1.43 11.87 4.39
CA MET A 58 0.60 11.66 3.20
C MET A 58 0.94 12.61 2.06
N LEU A 59 1.52 13.79 2.37
CA LEU A 59 1.95 14.76 1.36
C LEU A 59 3.02 14.20 0.42
N GLU A 60 3.70 13.12 0.80
CA GLU A 60 4.68 12.44 -0.04
C GLU A 60 4.07 11.87 -1.33
N HIS A 61 2.78 11.55 -1.34
CA HIS A 61 2.11 10.98 -2.50
C HIS A 61 1.75 12.00 -3.57
N GLY A 62 1.76 13.30 -3.23
CA GLY A 62 1.58 14.38 -4.19
C GLY A 62 2.89 14.76 -4.87
N THR A 63 3.05 14.38 -6.13
CA THR A 63 4.24 14.72 -6.92
C THR A 63 4.18 16.17 -7.38
N VAL A 64 5.26 16.89 -7.18
CA VAL A 64 5.43 18.29 -7.58
C VAL A 64 6.54 18.39 -8.62
N TYR A 65 6.21 18.96 -9.78
CA TYR A 65 7.15 19.28 -10.84
C TYR A 65 7.39 20.78 -10.87
N LEU A 66 8.66 21.19 -10.80
CA LEU A 66 9.04 22.61 -10.82
C LEU A 66 10.00 22.88 -11.98
N LYS A 67 9.83 24.03 -12.61
CA LYS A 67 10.70 24.52 -13.67
C LYS A 67 11.07 25.97 -13.39
N GLY A 68 12.37 26.28 -13.26
CA GLY A 68 12.81 27.62 -12.92
C GLY A 68 14.30 27.84 -13.10
N ALA A 69 14.79 28.99 -12.64
CA ALA A 69 16.19 29.32 -12.70
C ALA A 69 17.04 28.41 -11.79
N VAL A 70 18.24 28.07 -12.26
CA VAL A 70 19.15 27.14 -11.55
C VAL A 70 19.50 27.64 -10.15
N GLU A 71 19.81 28.94 -10.02
CA GLU A 71 20.16 29.57 -8.76
C GLU A 71 19.07 29.50 -7.68
N ASN A 72 17.83 29.43 -8.08
CA ASN A 72 16.69 29.37 -7.16
C ASN A 72 16.38 27.95 -6.68
N LEU A 73 16.42 26.97 -7.59
CA LEU A 73 15.93 25.63 -7.31
C LEU A 73 17.05 24.63 -6.94
N VAL A 74 18.22 24.69 -7.61
CA VAL A 74 19.26 23.67 -7.42
C VAL A 74 19.76 23.65 -5.99
N ASN A 75 20.06 24.79 -5.38
CA ASN A 75 20.60 24.88 -4.02
C ASN A 75 19.63 24.29 -2.98
N ARG A 76 18.31 24.39 -3.20
CA ARG A 76 17.29 23.85 -2.29
C ARG A 76 17.13 22.35 -2.43
N TYR A 77 17.07 21.83 -3.65
CA TYR A 77 16.65 20.45 -3.91
C TYR A 77 17.79 19.47 -4.16
N ALA A 78 19.03 19.92 -4.50
CA ALA A 78 20.13 19.05 -4.90
C ALA A 78 20.55 18.02 -3.82
N ASN A 79 20.49 18.42 -2.54
CA ASN A 79 20.85 17.56 -1.42
C ASN A 79 19.64 16.85 -0.77
N ASN A 80 18.47 16.98 -1.38
CA ASN A 80 17.26 16.32 -0.87
C ASN A 80 17.06 14.96 -1.54
N ARG A 81 17.13 13.87 -0.76
CA ARG A 81 17.01 12.49 -1.26
C ARG A 81 15.66 12.17 -1.90
N PHE A 82 14.64 12.96 -1.63
CA PHE A 82 13.27 12.81 -2.18
C PHE A 82 13.03 13.74 -3.38
N SER A 83 14.10 14.31 -3.93
CA SER A 83 14.05 15.16 -5.10
C SER A 83 15.00 14.64 -6.18
N ARG A 84 14.68 14.93 -7.44
CA ARG A 84 15.55 14.69 -8.60
C ARG A 84 15.63 15.98 -9.41
N ILE A 85 16.82 16.31 -9.88
CA ILE A 85 17.07 17.55 -10.64
C ILE A 85 17.74 17.19 -11.96
N HIS A 86 17.24 17.81 -13.01
CA HIS A 86 17.92 17.90 -14.29
C HIS A 86 18.14 19.37 -14.65
N VAL A 87 19.32 19.72 -15.12
CA VAL A 87 19.64 21.08 -15.56
C VAL A 87 19.90 21.07 -17.05
N LYS A 88 19.22 21.93 -17.79
CA LYS A 88 19.38 22.09 -19.23
C LYS A 88 19.25 23.57 -19.62
N ASP A 89 20.26 24.08 -20.32
CA ASP A 89 20.30 25.45 -20.86
C ASP A 89 19.96 26.54 -19.82
N GLY A 90 20.52 26.44 -18.60
CA GLY A 90 20.32 27.38 -17.51
C GLY A 90 18.97 27.24 -16.79
N VAL A 91 18.18 26.24 -17.13
CA VAL A 91 16.89 25.93 -16.49
C VAL A 91 17.03 24.66 -15.65
N ALA A 92 16.54 24.72 -14.43
CA ALA A 92 16.40 23.57 -13.54
C ALA A 92 14.99 22.96 -13.67
N TYR A 93 14.94 21.65 -13.79
CA TYR A 93 13.75 20.81 -13.79
C TYR A 93 13.80 19.93 -12.55
N VAL A 94 12.89 20.14 -11.62
CA VAL A 94 12.88 19.46 -10.32
C VAL A 94 11.64 18.62 -10.20
N THR A 95 11.81 17.32 -9.90
CA THR A 95 10.73 16.46 -9.43
C THR A 95 10.89 16.23 -7.94
N THR A 96 9.88 16.54 -7.17
CA THR A 96 9.84 16.35 -5.72
C THR A 96 8.42 15.94 -5.27
N ASN A 97 8.10 16.14 -4.00
CA ASN A 97 6.76 15.93 -3.45
C ASN A 97 6.36 17.07 -2.52
N LEU A 98 5.05 17.19 -2.27
CA LEU A 98 4.53 18.31 -1.47
C LEU A 98 5.03 18.30 -0.02
N ARG A 99 5.40 17.13 0.54
CA ARG A 99 5.99 17.05 1.88
C ARG A 99 7.32 17.79 1.96
N VAL A 100 8.20 17.59 0.98
CA VAL A 100 9.48 18.30 0.90
C VAL A 100 9.27 19.81 0.86
N VAL A 101 8.34 20.27 0.03
CA VAL A 101 8.02 21.70 -0.10
C VAL A 101 7.47 22.26 1.21
N ALA A 102 6.52 21.58 1.85
CA ALA A 102 5.85 22.04 3.06
C ALA A 102 6.78 22.05 4.29
N GLU A 103 7.49 20.94 4.54
CA GLU A 103 8.37 20.81 5.73
C GLU A 103 9.57 21.75 5.70
N ASN A 104 10.08 22.08 4.50
CA ASN A 104 11.15 23.05 4.34
C ASN A 104 10.66 24.49 4.24
N LYS A 105 9.34 24.73 4.28
CA LYS A 105 8.72 26.06 4.15
C LYS A 105 9.01 26.72 2.80
N TRP A 106 9.06 25.93 1.72
CA TRP A 106 9.32 26.39 0.35
C TRP A 106 8.03 26.46 -0.48
N MET A 107 6.91 26.81 0.16
CA MET A 107 5.61 26.88 -0.53
C MET A 107 5.58 27.90 -1.66
N GLU A 108 6.44 28.93 -1.61
CA GLU A 108 6.63 29.89 -2.69
C GLU A 108 7.18 29.26 -3.97
N ASP A 109 7.91 28.14 -3.88
CA ASP A 109 8.42 27.44 -5.06
C ASP A 109 7.30 26.87 -5.94
N LEU A 110 6.07 26.75 -5.41
CA LEU A 110 4.91 26.37 -6.20
C LEU A 110 4.53 27.38 -7.28
N GLU A 111 5.06 28.61 -7.24
CA GLU A 111 4.99 29.56 -8.35
C GLU A 111 5.75 29.06 -9.59
N CYS A 112 6.75 28.18 -9.38
CA CYS A 112 7.48 27.47 -10.45
C CYS A 112 6.83 26.15 -10.86
N PHE A 113 5.64 25.80 -10.34
CA PHE A 113 4.94 24.57 -10.67
C PHE A 113 4.66 24.49 -12.18
N CYS A 114 4.87 23.30 -12.74
CA CYS A 114 4.56 23.01 -14.14
C CYS A 114 4.08 21.57 -14.29
N GLU A 115 3.52 21.25 -15.44
CA GLU A 115 3.30 19.85 -15.81
C GLU A 115 4.62 19.14 -16.12
N PRO A 116 4.69 17.80 -15.97
CA PRO A 116 5.91 17.04 -16.23
C PRO A 116 6.38 17.24 -17.66
N THR A 117 7.68 17.46 -17.82
CA THR A 117 8.35 17.53 -19.13
C THR A 117 9.28 16.34 -19.31
N PHE A 118 9.83 16.17 -20.51
CA PHE A 118 10.84 15.15 -20.79
C PHE A 118 12.07 15.20 -19.85
N TYR A 119 12.37 16.37 -19.29
CA TYR A 119 13.52 16.58 -18.39
C TYR A 119 13.23 16.24 -16.92
N HIS A 120 11.97 16.02 -16.56
CA HIS A 120 11.61 15.56 -15.22
C HIS A 120 11.68 14.05 -15.11
N GLU A 121 12.30 13.53 -14.07
CA GLU A 121 12.11 12.13 -13.73
C GLU A 121 10.71 11.94 -13.16
N GLN A 122 9.94 11.01 -13.73
CA GLN A 122 8.57 10.76 -13.30
C GLN A 122 8.53 10.00 -11.97
N ARG A 123 7.49 10.28 -11.18
CA ARG A 123 7.09 9.46 -10.04
C ARG A 123 5.77 8.77 -10.36
N ILE A 124 5.73 7.47 -10.11
CA ILE A 124 4.55 6.64 -10.37
C ILE A 124 3.95 6.18 -9.04
N THR A 125 2.63 6.27 -8.94
CA THR A 125 1.87 5.77 -7.79
C THR A 125 1.16 4.49 -8.17
N VAL A 126 1.32 3.46 -7.32
CA VAL A 126 0.62 2.19 -7.44
C VAL A 126 -0.16 1.91 -6.16
N HIS A 127 -1.40 1.57 -6.29
CA HIS A 127 -2.24 1.03 -5.23
C HIS A 127 -2.21 -0.51 -5.31
N PHE A 128 -1.81 -1.14 -4.22
CA PHE A 128 -1.82 -2.59 -4.07
C PHE A 128 -2.93 -3.03 -3.13
N THR A 129 -3.60 -4.11 -3.48
CA THR A 129 -4.42 -4.91 -2.58
C THR A 129 -3.68 -6.24 -2.39
N THR A 130 -3.22 -6.53 -1.19
CA THR A 130 -2.40 -7.72 -0.90
C THR A 130 -2.37 -8.01 0.61
N GLN A 131 -1.68 -9.06 1.05
CA GLN A 131 -1.54 -9.37 2.46
C GLN A 131 -0.46 -8.54 3.16
N VAL A 132 -0.62 -8.36 4.47
CA VAL A 132 0.34 -7.66 5.35
C VAL A 132 1.75 -8.28 5.27
N GLY A 133 1.85 -9.58 5.08
CA GLY A 133 3.14 -10.26 4.87
C GLY A 133 3.91 -9.71 3.69
N VAL A 134 3.23 -9.42 2.57
CA VAL A 134 3.82 -8.85 1.34
C VAL A 134 4.15 -7.36 1.52
N THR A 135 3.27 -6.57 2.15
CA THR A 135 3.55 -5.15 2.36
C THR A 135 4.80 -4.93 3.21
N ARG A 136 5.10 -5.83 4.15
CA ARG A 136 6.36 -5.78 4.93
C ARG A 136 7.60 -5.95 4.04
N GLU A 137 7.50 -6.73 2.96
CA GLU A 137 8.56 -6.84 1.95
C GLU A 137 8.70 -5.54 1.14
N PHE A 138 7.58 -4.88 0.80
CA PHE A 138 7.56 -3.63 0.04
C PHE A 138 8.07 -2.45 0.87
N ASN A 139 7.72 -2.39 2.16
CA ASN A 139 8.15 -1.35 3.10
C ASN A 139 9.68 -1.33 3.35
N ARG A 140 10.44 -2.29 2.82
CA ARG A 140 11.91 -2.27 2.85
C ARG A 140 12.51 -1.27 1.86
N HIS A 141 11.74 -0.79 0.89
CA HIS A 141 12.14 0.24 -0.08
C HIS A 141 12.00 1.64 0.53
N ARG A 142 12.94 2.01 1.41
CA ARG A 142 12.84 3.16 2.34
C ARG A 142 12.86 4.54 1.68
N ALA A 143 13.32 4.65 0.41
CA ALA A 143 13.27 5.90 -0.34
C ALA A 143 11.87 6.20 -0.90
N ASN A 144 11.00 5.20 -0.91
CA ASN A 144 9.68 5.27 -1.52
C ASN A 144 8.63 5.72 -0.49
N SER A 145 7.58 6.35 -0.98
CA SER A 145 6.47 6.83 -0.15
C SER A 145 5.42 5.72 -0.01
N MET A 146 5.03 5.42 1.23
CA MET A 146 4.12 4.32 1.54
C MET A 146 2.97 4.81 2.43
N ALA A 147 1.73 4.48 2.03
CA ALA A 147 0.54 4.68 2.84
C ALA A 147 -0.25 3.36 2.88
N GLU A 148 -0.34 2.74 4.05
CA GLU A 148 -0.98 1.43 4.23
C GLU A 148 -2.25 1.57 5.07
N GLN A 149 -3.25 0.75 4.76
CA GLN A 149 -4.48 0.66 5.52
C GLN A 149 -4.18 0.32 6.99
N SER A 150 -4.66 1.15 7.89
CA SER A 150 -4.30 1.06 9.30
C SER A 150 -5.14 0.04 10.07
N THR A 151 -4.54 -1.01 10.57
CA THR A 151 -5.17 -1.95 11.50
C THR A 151 -5.47 -1.35 12.87
N ARG A 152 -5.01 -0.12 13.18
CA ARG A 152 -5.34 0.60 14.41
C ARG A 152 -6.73 1.24 14.35
N TYR A 153 -7.10 1.75 13.17
CA TYR A 153 -8.32 2.53 12.96
C TYR A 153 -9.40 1.76 12.19
N CYS A 154 -8.99 0.80 11.36
CA CYS A 154 -9.92 -0.05 10.63
C CYS A 154 -10.50 -1.12 11.56
N ASN A 155 -11.82 -1.10 11.71
CA ASN A 155 -12.57 -2.08 12.50
C ASN A 155 -13.32 -3.01 11.56
N TYR A 156 -12.84 -4.25 11.43
CA TYR A 156 -13.40 -5.24 10.51
C TYR A 156 -14.80 -5.72 10.85
N SER A 157 -15.31 -5.44 12.08
CA SER A 157 -16.70 -5.71 12.44
C SER A 157 -17.71 -4.72 11.83
N LYS A 158 -17.25 -3.64 11.18
CA LYS A 158 -18.11 -2.62 10.58
C LYS A 158 -18.54 -2.99 9.15
N ASP A 159 -19.71 -2.48 8.74
CA ASP A 159 -20.34 -2.76 7.44
C ASP A 159 -19.41 -2.49 6.24
N LYS A 160 -18.55 -1.47 6.33
CA LYS A 160 -17.57 -1.16 5.27
C LYS A 160 -16.55 -2.28 5.02
N PHE A 161 -16.43 -3.25 5.94
CA PHE A 161 -15.60 -4.45 5.82
C PHE A 161 -16.44 -5.73 5.73
N GLY A 162 -17.77 -5.63 5.77
CA GLY A 162 -18.68 -6.77 5.70
C GLY A 162 -18.84 -7.54 7.00
N GLY A 163 -18.31 -7.03 8.14
CA GLY A 163 -18.39 -7.72 9.44
C GLY A 163 -17.46 -8.95 9.54
N GLU A 164 -16.47 -9.07 8.65
CA GLU A 164 -15.56 -10.20 8.57
C GLU A 164 -14.15 -9.74 8.19
N ILE A 165 -13.14 -10.59 8.40
CA ILE A 165 -11.80 -10.34 7.86
C ILE A 165 -11.70 -10.85 6.41
N ALA A 166 -10.90 -10.15 5.60
CA ALA A 166 -10.48 -10.61 4.29
C ALA A 166 -9.04 -11.14 4.39
N ILE A 167 -8.73 -12.25 3.73
CA ILE A 167 -7.40 -12.82 3.64
C ILE A 167 -7.02 -13.10 2.19
N ASN A 168 -5.72 -13.14 1.90
CA ASN A 168 -5.21 -13.55 0.61
C ASN A 168 -4.68 -14.98 0.70
N LEU A 169 -4.88 -15.76 -0.36
CA LEU A 169 -4.31 -17.11 -0.43
C LEU A 169 -2.82 -17.02 -0.78
N PRO A 170 -1.93 -17.53 0.09
CA PRO A 170 -0.52 -17.65 -0.25
C PRO A 170 -0.29 -18.55 -1.47
N GLU A 171 0.78 -18.29 -2.23
CA GLU A 171 1.11 -19.06 -3.43
C GLU A 171 1.36 -20.55 -3.15
N TRP A 172 1.81 -20.88 -1.92
CA TRP A 172 1.99 -22.27 -1.54
C TRP A 172 0.66 -23.00 -1.31
N ILE A 173 -0.35 -22.33 -0.74
CA ILE A 173 -1.71 -22.88 -0.56
C ILE A 173 -2.37 -23.16 -1.91
N LYS A 174 -2.20 -22.27 -2.90
CA LYS A 174 -2.77 -22.45 -4.24
C LYS A 174 -2.27 -23.73 -4.95
N LYS A 175 -1.12 -24.26 -4.52
CA LYS A 175 -0.50 -25.45 -5.07
C LYS A 175 -0.94 -26.75 -4.38
N GLU A 176 -1.62 -26.65 -3.24
CA GLU A 176 -2.11 -27.81 -2.52
C GLU A 176 -3.30 -28.46 -3.24
N ALA A 177 -3.35 -29.79 -3.22
CA ALA A 177 -4.39 -30.55 -3.94
C ALA A 177 -5.81 -30.29 -3.42
N ASP A 178 -5.94 -29.97 -2.13
CA ASP A 178 -7.21 -29.70 -1.45
C ASP A 178 -7.53 -28.20 -1.30
N CYS A 179 -6.80 -27.32 -2.04
CA CYS A 179 -7.03 -25.88 -2.00
C CYS A 179 -8.49 -25.49 -2.30
N GLN A 180 -9.19 -26.22 -3.17
CA GLN A 180 -10.59 -25.96 -3.50
C GLN A 180 -11.54 -26.08 -2.30
N LYS A 181 -11.16 -26.82 -1.27
CA LYS A 181 -11.90 -26.94 0.00
C LYS A 181 -12.11 -25.58 0.67
N ILE A 182 -11.14 -24.66 0.56
CA ILE A 182 -11.20 -23.32 1.17
C ILE A 182 -12.42 -22.54 0.69
N TYR A 183 -12.76 -22.63 -0.60
CA TYR A 183 -13.90 -21.89 -1.18
C TYR A 183 -15.26 -22.49 -0.83
N GLN A 184 -15.29 -23.75 -0.39
CA GLN A 184 -16.53 -24.47 -0.08
C GLN A 184 -16.91 -24.42 1.39
N GLU A 185 -15.95 -24.25 2.30
CA GLU A 185 -16.13 -24.52 3.72
C GLU A 185 -15.78 -23.35 4.65
N LEU A 186 -15.79 -22.11 4.14
CA LEU A 186 -15.55 -20.90 4.94
C LEU A 186 -16.72 -20.59 5.89
N ASN A 187 -16.91 -21.37 6.97
CA ASN A 187 -17.94 -21.13 7.95
C ASN A 187 -17.51 -21.47 9.39
N HIS A 188 -18.25 -20.95 10.38
CA HIS A 188 -18.00 -21.19 11.80
C HIS A 188 -18.18 -22.66 12.23
N ASN A 189 -18.95 -23.46 11.49
CA ASN A 189 -19.11 -24.87 11.81
C ASN A 189 -17.82 -25.64 11.56
N LEU A 190 -17.07 -25.28 10.52
CA LEU A 190 -15.76 -25.88 10.27
C LEU A 190 -14.79 -25.58 11.41
N LEU A 191 -14.72 -24.34 11.91
CA LEU A 191 -13.88 -24.00 13.06
C LEU A 191 -14.22 -24.86 14.28
N LYS A 192 -15.52 -25.02 14.57
CA LYS A 192 -15.99 -25.85 15.68
C LYS A 192 -15.59 -27.31 15.51
N GLN A 193 -15.73 -27.86 14.30
CA GLN A 193 -15.33 -29.23 13.96
C GLN A 193 -13.82 -29.41 14.13
N LEU A 194 -13.01 -28.53 13.55
CA LEU A 194 -11.55 -28.57 13.65
C LEU A 194 -11.09 -28.45 15.12
N CYS A 195 -11.73 -27.60 15.93
CA CYS A 195 -11.43 -27.50 17.36
C CYS A 195 -11.75 -28.82 18.09
N GLN A 196 -12.85 -29.50 17.75
CA GLN A 196 -13.20 -30.79 18.33
C GLN A 196 -12.22 -31.88 17.95
N GLU A 197 -11.81 -31.93 16.68
CA GLU A 197 -10.80 -32.88 16.18
C GLU A 197 -9.45 -32.67 16.87
N LEU A 198 -8.98 -31.42 17.05
CA LEU A 198 -7.75 -31.10 17.79
C LEU A 198 -7.76 -31.59 19.25
N VAL A 199 -8.92 -31.56 19.89
CA VAL A 199 -9.06 -31.98 21.31
C VAL A 199 -9.17 -33.49 21.43
N ILE A 200 -9.81 -34.14 20.48
CA ILE A 200 -10.12 -35.59 20.52
C ILE A 200 -8.97 -36.43 19.97
N GLU A 201 -8.36 -35.99 18.87
CA GLU A 201 -7.29 -36.72 18.20
C GLU A 201 -5.95 -36.04 18.48
N LYS A 202 -5.14 -36.61 19.35
CA LYS A 202 -3.75 -36.18 19.58
C LYS A 202 -2.83 -36.45 18.38
N ASP A 203 -3.33 -37.11 17.34
CA ASP A 203 -2.57 -37.41 16.13
C ASP A 203 -2.76 -36.29 15.09
N GLN A 204 -1.96 -35.24 15.21
CA GLN A 204 -1.92 -34.10 14.25
C GLN A 204 -1.48 -34.50 12.84
N GLN A 205 -1.11 -35.77 12.60
CA GLN A 205 -0.70 -36.28 11.29
C GLN A 205 -1.86 -36.36 10.28
N ALA A 206 -3.10 -36.27 10.75
CA ALA A 206 -4.29 -36.28 9.89
C ALA A 206 -4.60 -34.92 9.22
N TRP A 207 -4.04 -33.84 9.71
CA TRP A 207 -4.32 -32.48 9.17
C TRP A 207 -3.39 -32.15 7.99
N SER A 208 -4.01 -31.78 6.88
CA SER A 208 -3.26 -31.24 5.72
C SER A 208 -2.69 -29.83 6.03
N ALA A 209 -1.79 -29.38 5.17
CA ALA A 209 -1.26 -28.02 5.25
C ALA A 209 -2.39 -26.97 5.13
N VAL A 210 -3.39 -27.26 4.27
CA VAL A 210 -4.58 -26.40 4.07
C VAL A 210 -5.44 -26.35 5.34
N ASP A 211 -5.67 -27.49 6.01
CA ASP A 211 -6.47 -27.54 7.24
C ASP A 211 -5.82 -26.70 8.35
N ASN A 212 -4.51 -26.83 8.53
CA ASN A 212 -3.76 -26.03 9.51
C ASN A 212 -3.84 -24.54 9.21
N TRP A 213 -3.66 -24.12 7.96
CA TRP A 213 -3.74 -22.73 7.55
C TRP A 213 -5.17 -22.17 7.73
N LEU A 214 -6.18 -22.92 7.30
CA LEU A 214 -7.59 -22.55 7.39
C LEU A 214 -8.02 -22.38 8.84
N PHE A 215 -7.66 -23.35 9.71
CA PHE A 215 -7.92 -23.28 11.14
C PHE A 215 -7.35 -22.01 11.77
N ALA A 216 -6.07 -21.70 11.50
CA ALA A 216 -5.41 -20.51 12.07
C ALA A 216 -6.12 -19.22 11.67
N ASN A 217 -6.54 -19.11 10.41
CA ASN A 217 -7.22 -17.91 9.91
C ASN A 217 -8.66 -17.78 10.45
N LEU A 218 -9.43 -18.86 10.52
CA LEU A 218 -10.76 -18.88 11.12
C LEU A 218 -10.72 -18.58 12.61
N ALA A 219 -9.77 -19.15 13.34
CA ALA A 219 -9.56 -18.88 14.77
C ALA A 219 -9.19 -17.41 15.01
N SER A 220 -8.35 -16.83 14.15
CA SER A 220 -7.99 -15.41 14.18
C SER A 220 -9.19 -14.49 13.97
N GLU A 221 -10.05 -14.79 12.98
CA GLU A 221 -11.27 -14.04 12.75
C GLU A 221 -12.19 -14.09 13.97
N TYR A 222 -12.47 -15.29 14.45
CA TYR A 222 -13.32 -15.49 15.63
C TYR A 222 -12.79 -14.73 16.85
N ALA A 223 -11.50 -14.86 17.12
CA ALA A 223 -10.85 -14.17 18.23
C ALA A 223 -10.93 -12.64 18.07
N TYR A 224 -10.66 -12.11 16.87
CA TYR A 224 -10.72 -10.67 16.60
C TYR A 224 -12.14 -10.12 16.81
N LEU A 225 -13.15 -10.72 16.19
CA LEU A 225 -14.54 -10.27 16.29
C LEU A 225 -15.05 -10.36 17.73
N ASN A 226 -14.64 -11.40 18.46
CA ASN A 226 -14.99 -11.58 19.87
C ASN A 226 -14.35 -10.50 20.76
N LEU A 227 -13.08 -10.19 20.56
CA LEU A 227 -12.40 -9.09 21.27
C LEU A 227 -13.10 -7.74 21.04
N ILE A 228 -13.52 -7.47 19.79
CA ILE A 228 -14.30 -6.25 19.47
C ILE A 228 -15.65 -6.27 20.18
N SER A 229 -16.37 -7.39 20.21
CA SER A 229 -17.67 -7.51 20.89
C SER A 229 -17.56 -7.33 22.41
N LEU A 230 -16.41 -7.69 22.99
CA LEU A 230 -16.08 -7.46 24.40
C LEU A 230 -15.59 -6.02 24.68
N GLY A 231 -15.69 -5.12 23.70
CA GLY A 231 -15.38 -3.69 23.84
C GLY A 231 -13.90 -3.33 23.65
N ARG A 232 -13.06 -4.28 23.20
CA ARG A 232 -11.66 -3.96 22.86
C ARG A 232 -11.60 -3.09 21.61
N LYS A 233 -10.66 -2.12 21.61
CA LYS A 233 -10.45 -1.26 20.44
C LYS A 233 -9.72 -2.03 19.32
N PRO A 234 -9.90 -1.67 18.05
CA PRO A 234 -9.19 -2.32 16.92
C PRO A 234 -7.67 -2.41 17.14
N GLN A 235 -7.06 -1.38 17.71
CA GLN A 235 -5.62 -1.35 18.01
C GLN A 235 -5.17 -2.39 19.06
N GLU A 236 -6.11 -2.90 19.86
CA GLU A 236 -5.88 -3.99 20.83
C GLU A 236 -6.20 -5.33 20.20
N ALA A 237 -7.35 -5.44 19.53
CA ALA A 237 -7.83 -6.68 18.92
C ALA A 237 -6.93 -7.17 17.77
N ARG A 238 -6.26 -6.26 17.04
CA ARG A 238 -5.41 -6.61 15.88
C ARG A 238 -4.24 -7.55 16.18
N VAL A 239 -3.90 -7.77 17.46
CA VAL A 239 -2.79 -8.65 17.85
C VAL A 239 -3.00 -10.12 17.45
N VAL A 240 -4.25 -10.52 17.22
CA VAL A 240 -4.61 -11.88 16.80
C VAL A 240 -4.76 -12.01 15.27
N LEU A 241 -4.59 -10.92 14.50
CA LEU A 241 -4.74 -10.98 13.04
C LEU A 241 -3.55 -11.69 12.38
N PRO A 242 -3.80 -12.54 11.36
CA PRO A 242 -2.76 -13.27 10.67
C PRO A 242 -1.96 -12.36 9.71
N LEU A 243 -0.80 -12.82 9.25
CA LEU A 243 -0.01 -12.11 8.23
C LEU A 243 -0.68 -12.13 6.85
N ASP A 244 -1.55 -13.10 6.61
CA ASP A 244 -2.30 -13.25 5.35
C ASP A 244 -3.54 -12.35 5.29
N ILE A 245 -3.81 -11.57 6.35
CA ILE A 245 -4.88 -10.57 6.30
C ILE A 245 -4.66 -9.60 5.16
N ASN A 246 -5.73 -9.38 4.38
CA ASN A 246 -5.72 -8.44 3.28
C ASN A 246 -5.55 -7.00 3.79
N THR A 247 -4.73 -6.24 3.08
CA THR A 247 -4.50 -4.81 3.32
C THR A 247 -4.39 -4.06 1.99
N GLU A 248 -4.43 -2.75 2.05
CA GLU A 248 -4.22 -1.88 0.91
C GLU A 248 -2.98 -1.01 1.16
N LEU A 249 -2.12 -0.89 0.15
CA LEU A 249 -0.88 -0.11 0.20
C LEU A 249 -0.80 0.82 -1.01
N VAL A 250 -0.70 2.11 -0.78
CA VAL A 250 -0.31 3.08 -1.81
C VAL A 250 1.19 3.27 -1.78
N HIS A 251 1.84 3.05 -2.92
CA HIS A 251 3.29 3.13 -3.07
C HIS A 251 3.62 4.12 -4.19
N THR A 252 4.28 5.22 -3.85
CA THR A 252 4.73 6.25 -4.81
C THR A 252 6.24 6.33 -4.82
N ALA A 253 6.84 6.24 -6.00
CA ALA A 253 8.30 6.26 -6.15
C ALA A 253 8.72 6.85 -7.48
N PHE A 254 9.98 7.30 -7.59
CA PHE A 254 10.62 7.61 -8.85
C PHE A 254 10.74 6.37 -9.73
N VAL A 255 10.76 6.54 -11.02
CA VAL A 255 10.95 5.42 -11.98
C VAL A 255 12.26 4.68 -11.70
N SER A 256 13.34 5.39 -11.35
CA SER A 256 14.61 4.77 -10.95
C SER A 256 14.50 3.90 -9.69
N ASP A 257 13.69 4.33 -8.71
CA ASP A 257 13.43 3.56 -7.48
C ASP A 257 12.50 2.36 -7.75
N TRP A 258 11.57 2.47 -8.71
CA TRP A 258 10.78 1.34 -9.19
C TRP A 258 11.62 0.27 -9.88
N LYS A 259 12.67 0.64 -10.64
CA LYS A 259 13.62 -0.34 -11.20
C LYS A 259 14.25 -1.18 -10.10
N HIS A 260 14.72 -0.55 -9.02
CA HIS A 260 15.27 -1.27 -7.88
C HIS A 260 14.23 -2.15 -7.18
N PHE A 261 12.98 -1.69 -7.07
CA PHE A 261 11.88 -2.52 -6.55
C PHE A 261 11.69 -3.77 -7.40
N PHE A 262 11.62 -3.65 -8.72
CA PHE A 262 11.45 -4.79 -9.63
C PHE A 262 12.63 -5.74 -9.63
N ASP A 263 13.86 -5.23 -9.55
CA ASP A 263 15.07 -6.05 -9.42
C ASP A 263 14.96 -7.02 -8.23
N LEU A 264 14.43 -6.56 -7.10
CA LEU A 264 14.32 -7.36 -5.89
C LEU A 264 13.02 -8.18 -5.82
N ARG A 265 11.89 -7.66 -6.27
CA ARG A 265 10.56 -8.23 -6.03
C ARG A 265 9.97 -8.99 -7.22
N ALA A 266 10.37 -8.64 -8.44
CA ALA A 266 9.94 -9.32 -9.67
C ALA A 266 11.00 -10.25 -10.22
N LEU A 267 12.23 -9.74 -10.40
CA LEU A 267 13.31 -10.42 -11.12
C LEU A 267 14.19 -11.29 -10.21
N GLY A 268 14.38 -10.87 -8.95
CA GLY A 268 15.22 -11.63 -8.00
C GLY A 268 16.71 -11.56 -8.30
N THR A 269 17.23 -10.40 -8.71
CA THR A 269 18.63 -10.22 -9.12
C THR A 269 19.64 -10.47 -8.00
N THR A 270 19.24 -10.33 -6.74
CA THR A 270 20.07 -10.56 -5.55
C THR A 270 19.69 -11.82 -4.77
N GLY A 271 18.70 -12.55 -5.23
CA GLY A 271 18.15 -13.75 -4.58
C GLY A 271 16.67 -13.92 -4.91
N ALA A 272 16.13 -15.11 -4.70
CA ALA A 272 14.73 -15.41 -4.99
C ALA A 272 13.78 -14.50 -4.16
N PRO A 273 12.86 -13.75 -4.78
CA PRO A 273 11.87 -12.96 -4.06
C PRO A 273 10.86 -13.88 -3.36
N HIS A 274 10.21 -13.34 -2.31
CA HIS A 274 9.08 -14.04 -1.70
C HIS A 274 8.03 -14.39 -2.76
N PRO A 275 7.52 -15.64 -2.85
CA PRO A 275 6.59 -16.04 -3.91
C PRO A 275 5.37 -15.13 -4.06
N ASP A 276 4.71 -14.76 -2.95
CA ASP A 276 3.52 -13.91 -2.97
C ASP A 276 3.86 -12.47 -3.40
N ALA A 277 5.03 -11.94 -3.01
CA ALA A 277 5.50 -10.64 -3.47
C ALA A 277 5.79 -10.65 -4.97
N LYS A 278 6.39 -11.73 -5.48
CA LYS A 278 6.66 -11.91 -6.91
C LYS A 278 5.37 -12.02 -7.72
N ALA A 279 4.38 -12.72 -7.19
CA ALA A 279 3.10 -12.94 -7.87
C ALA A 279 2.39 -11.61 -8.22
N ILE A 280 2.59 -10.56 -7.45
CA ILE A 280 2.02 -9.23 -7.72
C ILE A 280 3.03 -8.28 -8.40
N ALA A 281 4.32 -8.38 -8.07
CA ALA A 281 5.34 -7.48 -8.61
C ALA A 281 5.71 -7.80 -10.08
N ALA A 282 5.68 -9.08 -10.49
CA ALA A 282 6.03 -9.45 -11.85
C ALA A 282 5.01 -8.97 -12.89
N PRO A 283 3.68 -9.12 -12.72
CA PRO A 283 2.71 -8.53 -13.62
C PRO A 283 2.79 -6.99 -13.65
N LEU A 284 3.05 -6.34 -12.52
CA LEU A 284 3.24 -4.89 -12.48
C LEU A 284 4.48 -4.45 -13.29
N PHE A 285 5.57 -5.21 -13.24
CA PHE A 285 6.75 -4.94 -14.04
C PHE A 285 6.46 -4.97 -15.54
N GLU A 286 5.70 -5.97 -16.01
CA GLU A 286 5.30 -6.04 -17.43
C GLU A 286 4.36 -4.88 -17.81
N GLU A 287 3.49 -4.45 -16.89
CA GLU A 287 2.62 -3.29 -17.12
C GLU A 287 3.43 -1.98 -17.23
N PHE A 288 4.49 -1.80 -16.41
CA PHE A 288 5.39 -0.65 -16.51
C PHE A 288 6.11 -0.60 -17.86
N LYS A 289 6.54 -1.76 -18.40
CA LYS A 289 7.12 -1.84 -19.75
C LYS A 289 6.07 -1.48 -20.82
N ARG A 290 4.86 -2.04 -20.71
CA ARG A 290 3.77 -1.76 -21.66
C ARG A 290 3.45 -0.27 -21.73
N LEU A 291 3.47 0.41 -20.58
CA LEU A 291 3.21 1.86 -20.46
C LEU A 291 4.46 2.71 -20.77
N LYS A 292 5.62 2.09 -21.08
CA LYS A 292 6.88 2.76 -21.40
C LYS A 292 7.43 3.64 -20.27
N PHE A 293 7.21 3.26 -19.03
CA PHE A 293 7.88 3.85 -17.87
C PHE A 293 9.31 3.31 -17.72
N LEU A 294 9.55 2.09 -18.22
CA LEU A 294 10.84 1.39 -18.21
C LEU A 294 11.34 1.11 -19.61
#